data_f8d3e05b3c1a7a6bbc4044c959d1cd89
#
_entry.id   f8d3e05b3c1a7a6bbc4044c959d1cd89
#
_cell.length_a   1.000
_cell.length_b   1.000
_cell.length_c   1.000
_cell.angle_alpha   90.00
_cell.angle_beta   90.00
_cell.angle_gamma   90.00
#
_symmetry.space_group_name_H-M   'P 1'
#
loop_
_entity.id
_entity.type
_entity.pdbx_description
1 polymer ?
#
loop_
_entity_poly.entity_id
_entity_poly.type
_entity_poly.pdbx_seq_one_letter_code
_entity_poly.pdbx_strand_id
1 'polypeptide(L)'
;MTTTLRPAQPLQRNSDGTRSRVYEVRVNSRRVGSVELATRSAAQPRTGVIRALWIDEPDRRRGRATVAALAAEEVLRSWGCTGIAVSVPADAGPALRMAETLGYRVTGRVQVKELPELPPALPPDVAGRPMTGPEYEAWQERAVVEYSRHLAGPGVTAEQALDASRGEHAELLPAGRDTPGAAFLVLQAPDGTVLGTLWVGERDLPGVGPVPYVWDVEVATEHRGRGHGRTLMLLAEHAALASGARLLALHVHEDNTPARHLYTSLGYRDSTVNARKELI
;
A
#
# COMPACT_ATOMS: atom_id res chain seq x y z
N MET A 1 -1.38 -20.51 -31.73
CA MET A 1 -0.28 -19.60 -31.36
C MET A 1 -0.01 -19.76 -29.89
N THR A 2 1.20 -20.14 -29.51
CA THR A 2 1.56 -20.39 -28.11
C THR A 2 2.25 -19.12 -27.54
N THR A 3 1.72 -18.58 -26.45
CA THR A 3 2.36 -17.50 -25.69
C THR A 3 3.18 -18.14 -24.56
N THR A 4 4.45 -17.79 -24.44
CA THR A 4 5.37 -18.34 -23.45
C THR A 4 6.14 -17.24 -22.73
N LEU A 5 6.62 -17.52 -21.52
CA LEU A 5 7.57 -16.69 -20.78
C LEU A 5 8.98 -17.24 -20.94
N ARG A 6 9.91 -16.38 -21.35
CA ARG A 6 11.34 -16.73 -21.43
C ARG A 6 12.13 -15.80 -20.49
N PRO A 7 12.97 -16.35 -19.60
CA PRO A 7 13.83 -15.52 -18.75
C PRO A 7 14.64 -14.53 -19.59
N ALA A 8 14.53 -13.24 -19.29
CA ALA A 8 15.32 -12.18 -19.91
C ALA A 8 16.63 -11.95 -19.14
N GLN A 9 16.66 -12.31 -17.86
CA GLN A 9 17.78 -12.11 -16.96
C GLN A 9 17.91 -13.30 -15.99
N PRO A 10 19.09 -13.51 -15.36
CA PRO A 10 19.24 -14.45 -14.26
C PRO A 10 18.28 -14.14 -13.11
N LEU A 11 17.93 -15.16 -12.32
CA LEU A 11 17.16 -14.96 -11.08
C LEU A 11 17.99 -14.15 -10.09
N GLN A 12 17.48 -12.98 -9.72
CA GLN A 12 18.08 -12.16 -8.69
C GLN A 12 17.62 -12.67 -7.32
N ARG A 13 18.56 -12.77 -6.38
CA ARG A 13 18.30 -13.08 -4.98
C ARG A 13 18.86 -11.93 -4.15
N ASN A 14 18.00 -11.23 -3.46
CA ASN A 14 18.36 -10.11 -2.61
C ASN A 14 18.82 -10.60 -1.23
N SER A 15 19.55 -9.76 -0.50
CA SER A 15 20.03 -10.06 0.85
C SER A 15 18.92 -10.32 1.86
N ASP A 16 17.74 -9.75 1.63
CA ASP A 16 16.51 -9.96 2.43
C ASP A 16 15.78 -11.28 2.11
N GLY A 17 16.37 -12.14 1.26
CA GLY A 17 15.79 -13.43 0.83
C GLY A 17 14.72 -13.30 -0.26
N THR A 18 14.37 -12.09 -0.69
CA THR A 18 13.43 -11.92 -1.81
C THR A 18 14.06 -12.31 -3.14
N ARG A 19 13.21 -12.68 -4.08
CA ARG A 19 13.61 -13.09 -5.44
C ARG A 19 12.91 -12.22 -6.46
N SER A 20 13.60 -11.89 -7.55
CA SER A 20 12.99 -11.22 -8.70
C SER A 20 13.57 -11.66 -10.02
N ARG A 21 12.79 -11.57 -11.09
CA ARG A 21 13.21 -11.86 -12.45
C ARG A 21 12.29 -11.20 -13.47
N VAL A 22 12.90 -10.69 -14.53
CA VAL A 22 12.19 -10.23 -15.72
C VAL A 22 12.12 -11.37 -16.75
N TYR A 23 10.95 -11.53 -17.36
CA TYR A 23 10.67 -12.45 -18.44
C TYR A 23 10.22 -11.70 -19.69
N GLU A 24 10.64 -12.17 -20.84
CA GLU A 24 10.03 -11.79 -22.12
C GLU A 24 8.74 -12.59 -22.34
N VAL A 25 7.70 -11.91 -22.76
CA VAL A 25 6.48 -12.52 -23.31
C VAL A 25 6.73 -12.78 -24.79
N ARG A 26 6.65 -14.03 -25.22
CA ARG A 26 6.93 -14.43 -26.61
C ARG A 26 5.75 -15.16 -27.25
N VAL A 27 5.54 -14.90 -28.53
CA VAL A 27 4.59 -15.62 -29.38
C VAL A 27 5.34 -16.13 -30.61
N ASN A 28 5.36 -17.45 -30.80
CA ASN A 28 6.12 -18.09 -31.88
C ASN A 28 7.57 -17.57 -31.96
N SER A 29 8.27 -17.53 -30.82
CA SER A 29 9.65 -17.05 -30.67
C SER A 29 9.85 -15.52 -30.82
N ARG A 30 8.87 -14.74 -31.29
CA ARG A 30 8.94 -13.27 -31.33
C ARG A 30 8.57 -12.68 -29.99
N ARG A 31 9.39 -11.76 -29.46
CA ARG A 31 9.05 -10.99 -28.27
C ARG A 31 7.85 -10.06 -28.59
N VAL A 32 6.90 -10.02 -27.66
CA VAL A 32 5.68 -9.21 -27.74
C VAL A 32 5.37 -8.44 -26.46
N GLY A 33 6.27 -8.53 -25.46
CA GLY A 33 6.09 -7.85 -24.19
C GLY A 33 7.07 -8.36 -23.14
N SER A 34 6.81 -7.98 -21.90
CA SER A 34 7.59 -8.39 -20.73
C SER A 34 6.72 -8.52 -19.48
N VAL A 35 7.19 -9.33 -18.53
CA VAL A 35 6.61 -9.41 -17.19
C VAL A 35 7.74 -9.44 -16.16
N GLU A 36 7.59 -8.67 -15.10
CA GLU A 36 8.49 -8.68 -13.96
C GLU A 36 7.81 -9.35 -12.77
N LEU A 37 8.47 -10.38 -12.26
CA LEU A 37 8.00 -11.18 -11.13
C LEU A 37 8.94 -11.00 -9.94
N ALA A 38 8.36 -10.98 -8.74
CA ALA A 38 9.12 -10.96 -7.49
C ALA A 38 8.39 -11.75 -6.40
N THR A 39 9.10 -12.07 -5.31
CA THR A 39 8.46 -12.36 -4.03
C THR A 39 8.30 -11.07 -3.25
N ARG A 40 7.31 -10.98 -2.35
CA ARG A 40 6.97 -9.72 -1.68
C ARG A 40 8.10 -9.31 -0.74
N SER A 41 8.11 -9.77 0.47
CA SER A 41 9.12 -9.46 1.49
C SER A 41 9.53 -10.72 2.21
N ALA A 42 10.60 -10.65 3.02
CA ALA A 42 10.99 -11.74 3.91
C ALA A 42 9.87 -12.10 4.90
N ALA A 43 9.06 -11.11 5.32
CA ALA A 43 7.88 -11.30 6.17
C ALA A 43 6.74 -12.06 5.48
N GLN A 44 6.68 -12.02 4.15
CA GLN A 44 5.65 -12.71 3.35
C GLN A 44 6.29 -13.51 2.20
N PRO A 45 7.17 -14.48 2.49
CA PRO A 45 8.00 -15.14 1.47
C PRO A 45 7.19 -16.00 0.50
N ARG A 46 5.95 -16.37 0.86
CA ARG A 46 5.03 -17.15 0.02
C ARG A 46 4.11 -16.30 -0.84
N THR A 47 4.25 -14.96 -0.82
CA THR A 47 3.48 -14.07 -1.66
C THR A 47 4.31 -13.64 -2.86
N GLY A 48 3.91 -14.10 -4.04
CA GLY A 48 4.43 -13.63 -5.32
C GLY A 48 3.85 -12.27 -5.67
N VAL A 49 4.57 -11.51 -6.49
CA VAL A 49 4.13 -10.21 -7.01
C VAL A 49 4.38 -10.16 -8.51
N ILE A 50 3.38 -9.77 -9.26
CA ILE A 50 3.57 -9.30 -10.64
C ILE A 50 3.79 -7.78 -10.53
N ARG A 51 5.07 -7.36 -10.59
CA ARG A 51 5.43 -5.93 -10.48
C ARG A 51 5.04 -5.14 -11.71
N ALA A 52 5.21 -5.75 -12.90
CA ALA A 52 4.85 -5.17 -14.17
C ALA A 52 4.45 -6.25 -15.16
N LEU A 53 3.47 -5.97 -16.00
CA LEU A 53 3.09 -6.77 -17.16
C LEU A 53 2.82 -5.82 -18.33
N TRP A 54 3.62 -5.93 -19.35
CA TRP A 54 3.54 -5.09 -20.53
C TRP A 54 3.41 -5.91 -21.80
N ILE A 55 2.47 -5.53 -22.68
CA ILE A 55 2.35 -6.07 -24.03
C ILE A 55 2.52 -4.90 -25.02
N ASP A 56 3.38 -5.11 -26.00
CA ASP A 56 3.66 -4.15 -27.07
C ASP A 56 2.36 -3.80 -27.81
N GLU A 57 2.19 -2.54 -28.15
CA GLU A 57 0.91 -2.00 -28.63
C GLU A 57 0.31 -2.79 -29.80
N PRO A 58 1.07 -3.17 -30.87
CA PRO A 58 0.53 -3.95 -31.99
C PRO A 58 0.04 -5.35 -31.60
N ASP A 59 0.42 -5.80 -30.41
CA ASP A 59 0.14 -7.15 -29.91
C ASP A 59 -0.95 -7.20 -28.84
N ARG A 60 -1.50 -6.03 -28.45
CA ARG A 60 -2.58 -5.92 -27.45
C ARG A 60 -3.91 -6.44 -28.00
N ARG A 61 -4.89 -6.62 -27.11
CA ARG A 61 -6.27 -7.06 -27.40
C ARG A 61 -6.39 -8.44 -28.08
N ARG A 62 -5.39 -9.29 -27.89
CA ARG A 62 -5.31 -10.65 -28.45
C ARG A 62 -5.18 -11.75 -27.38
N GLY A 63 -5.58 -11.45 -26.13
CA GLY A 63 -5.48 -12.38 -24.99
C GLY A 63 -4.07 -12.64 -24.45
N ARG A 64 -3.02 -11.98 -25.01
CA ARG A 64 -1.62 -12.26 -24.67
C ARG A 64 -1.27 -11.91 -23.23
N ALA A 65 -1.79 -10.81 -22.72
CA ALA A 65 -1.61 -10.43 -21.31
C ALA A 65 -2.21 -11.46 -20.35
N THR A 66 -3.39 -11.98 -20.66
CA THR A 66 -4.05 -13.02 -19.88
C THR A 66 -3.22 -14.30 -19.82
N VAL A 67 -2.71 -14.76 -20.97
CA VAL A 67 -1.87 -15.97 -21.03
C VAL A 67 -0.53 -15.72 -20.32
N ALA A 68 0.06 -14.54 -20.46
CA ALA A 68 1.29 -14.17 -19.76
C ALA A 68 1.08 -14.12 -18.24
N ALA A 69 -0.05 -13.59 -17.76
CA ALA A 69 -0.40 -13.57 -16.33
C ALA A 69 -0.57 -14.99 -15.78
N LEU A 70 -1.28 -15.88 -16.49
CA LEU A 70 -1.39 -17.29 -16.09
C LEU A 70 -0.03 -18.00 -16.04
N ALA A 71 0.83 -17.76 -17.04
CA ALA A 71 2.19 -18.32 -17.04
C ALA A 71 3.05 -17.73 -15.89
N ALA A 72 2.83 -16.47 -15.53
CA ALA A 72 3.47 -15.83 -14.38
C ALA A 72 3.04 -16.49 -13.05
N GLU A 73 1.77 -16.85 -12.93
CA GLU A 73 1.24 -17.58 -11.77
C GLU A 73 1.97 -18.94 -11.60
N GLU A 74 2.20 -19.68 -12.71
CA GLU A 74 2.95 -20.93 -12.68
C GLU A 74 4.41 -20.75 -12.27
N VAL A 75 5.06 -19.69 -12.77
CA VAL A 75 6.43 -19.37 -12.36
C VAL A 75 6.48 -19.06 -10.85
N LEU A 76 5.57 -18.22 -10.34
CA LEU A 76 5.53 -17.89 -8.92
C LEU A 76 5.21 -19.11 -8.05
N ARG A 77 4.33 -20.01 -8.54
CA ARG A 77 4.07 -21.31 -7.89
C ARG A 77 5.35 -22.16 -7.82
N SER A 78 6.14 -22.19 -8.90
CA SER A 78 7.44 -22.89 -8.91
C SER A 78 8.46 -22.27 -7.94
N TRP A 79 8.28 -21.02 -7.54
CA TRP A 79 9.08 -20.37 -6.51
C TRP A 79 8.58 -20.65 -5.08
N GLY A 80 7.52 -21.44 -4.93
CA GLY A 80 6.93 -21.79 -3.64
C GLY A 80 5.92 -20.77 -3.12
N CYS A 81 5.45 -19.86 -3.99
CA CYS A 81 4.39 -18.93 -3.62
C CYS A 81 3.04 -19.65 -3.55
N THR A 82 2.24 -19.32 -2.54
CA THR A 82 0.87 -19.81 -2.35
C THR A 82 -0.17 -18.73 -2.64
N GLY A 83 0.26 -17.49 -2.85
CA GLY A 83 -0.58 -16.38 -3.24
C GLY A 83 0.16 -15.39 -4.10
N ILE A 84 -0.59 -14.58 -4.85
CA ILE A 84 -0.07 -13.51 -5.71
C ILE A 84 -0.76 -12.20 -5.37
N ALA A 85 0.02 -11.13 -5.27
CA ALA A 85 -0.46 -9.77 -5.18
C ALA A 85 -0.14 -9.00 -6.47
N VAL A 86 -1.04 -8.11 -6.84
CA VAL A 86 -0.86 -7.18 -7.96
C VAL A 86 -1.29 -5.78 -7.53
N SER A 87 -0.62 -4.77 -8.07
CA SER A 87 -1.00 -3.36 -7.93
C SER A 87 -1.25 -2.81 -9.33
N VAL A 88 -2.49 -2.43 -9.60
CA VAL A 88 -2.93 -2.01 -10.93
C VAL A 88 -3.31 -0.54 -10.88
N PRO A 89 -2.80 0.33 -11.78
CA PRO A 89 -3.26 1.72 -11.87
C PRO A 89 -4.78 1.79 -12.01
N ALA A 90 -5.42 2.69 -11.28
CA ALA A 90 -6.88 2.77 -11.22
C ALA A 90 -7.53 3.15 -12.57
N ASP A 91 -6.78 3.84 -13.44
CA ASP A 91 -7.18 4.20 -14.80
C ASP A 91 -6.97 3.07 -15.82
N ALA A 92 -6.23 2.01 -15.46
CA ALA A 92 -5.96 0.87 -16.34
C ALA A 92 -7.14 -0.14 -16.38
N GLY A 93 -8.33 0.34 -16.76
CA GLY A 93 -9.57 -0.45 -16.77
C GLY A 93 -9.46 -1.83 -17.44
N PRO A 94 -8.76 -2.01 -18.57
CA PRO A 94 -8.56 -3.34 -19.17
C PRO A 94 -7.75 -4.29 -18.27
N ALA A 95 -6.76 -3.79 -17.52
CA ALA A 95 -5.95 -4.61 -16.62
C ALA A 95 -6.75 -4.99 -15.36
N LEU A 96 -7.58 -4.08 -14.84
CA LEU A 96 -8.48 -4.37 -13.72
C LEU A 96 -9.48 -5.47 -14.07
N ARG A 97 -10.14 -5.38 -15.24
CA ARG A 97 -11.06 -6.44 -15.70
C ARG A 97 -10.34 -7.78 -15.93
N MET A 98 -9.11 -7.75 -16.44
CA MET A 98 -8.32 -8.97 -16.60
C MET A 98 -8.00 -9.60 -15.24
N ALA A 99 -7.59 -8.82 -14.25
CA ALA A 99 -7.30 -9.32 -12.91
C ALA A 99 -8.57 -9.94 -12.28
N GLU A 100 -9.72 -9.27 -12.38
CA GLU A 100 -11.00 -9.80 -11.92
C GLU A 100 -11.35 -11.14 -12.61
N THR A 101 -11.25 -11.19 -13.95
CA THR A 101 -11.52 -12.41 -14.74
C THR A 101 -10.59 -13.56 -14.36
N LEU A 102 -9.35 -13.28 -13.98
CA LEU A 102 -8.39 -14.27 -13.50
C LEU A 102 -8.59 -14.66 -12.02
N GLY A 103 -9.60 -14.11 -11.35
CA GLY A 103 -9.96 -14.45 -9.97
C GLY A 103 -9.18 -13.67 -8.90
N TYR A 104 -8.51 -12.57 -9.26
CA TYR A 104 -7.93 -11.67 -8.26
C TYR A 104 -9.06 -10.90 -7.56
N ARG A 105 -8.98 -10.83 -6.24
CA ARG A 105 -9.90 -10.07 -5.38
C ARG A 105 -9.23 -8.80 -4.89
N VAL A 106 -9.93 -7.69 -5.00
CA VAL A 106 -9.45 -6.40 -4.47
C VAL A 106 -9.29 -6.50 -2.96
N THR A 107 -8.15 -6.06 -2.45
CA THR A 107 -7.82 -6.06 -1.02
C THR A 107 -7.72 -4.65 -0.45
N GLY A 108 -7.49 -3.65 -1.31
CA GLY A 108 -7.39 -2.25 -0.90
C GLY A 108 -6.98 -1.35 -2.05
N ARG A 109 -6.84 -0.07 -1.74
CA ARG A 109 -6.54 0.98 -2.71
C ARG A 109 -5.54 1.96 -2.16
N VAL A 110 -4.62 2.42 -3.00
CA VAL A 110 -3.90 3.66 -2.74
C VAL A 110 -4.73 4.79 -3.29
N GLN A 111 -5.01 5.77 -2.45
CA GLN A 111 -5.73 6.98 -2.84
C GLN A 111 -4.81 8.19 -2.71
N VAL A 112 -5.00 9.16 -3.58
CA VAL A 112 -4.26 10.42 -3.61
C VAL A 112 -5.21 11.59 -3.66
N LYS A 113 -4.79 12.72 -3.09
CA LYS A 113 -5.48 14.00 -3.17
C LYS A 113 -4.50 15.11 -3.51
N GLU A 114 -4.85 15.93 -4.49
CA GLU A 114 -4.19 17.22 -4.71
C GLU A 114 -4.62 18.18 -3.60
N LEU A 115 -3.64 18.74 -2.92
CA LEU A 115 -3.89 19.62 -1.78
C LEU A 115 -4.20 21.04 -2.26
N PRO A 116 -5.11 21.75 -1.57
CA PRO A 116 -5.40 23.16 -1.86
C PRO A 116 -4.17 24.04 -1.55
N GLU A 117 -4.16 25.26 -2.04
CA GLU A 117 -3.06 26.21 -1.75
C GLU A 117 -2.98 26.58 -0.28
N LEU A 118 -4.12 26.69 0.37
CA LEU A 118 -4.23 27.01 1.79
C LEU A 118 -4.79 25.80 2.55
N PRO A 119 -4.28 25.55 3.78
CA PRO A 119 -4.79 24.46 4.59
C PRO A 119 -6.28 24.68 4.93
N PRO A 120 -7.10 23.61 4.92
CA PRO A 120 -8.50 23.71 5.30
C PRO A 120 -8.64 24.09 6.79
N ALA A 121 -9.66 24.87 7.12
CA ALA A 121 -9.92 25.22 8.52
C ALA A 121 -10.27 23.98 9.36
N LEU A 122 -9.67 23.87 10.54
CA LEU A 122 -10.07 22.87 11.54
C LEU A 122 -11.28 23.40 12.35
N PRO A 123 -12.13 22.51 12.89
CA PRO A 123 -13.17 22.90 13.83
C PRO A 123 -12.58 23.65 15.04
N PRO A 124 -13.25 24.69 15.56
CA PRO A 124 -12.69 25.54 16.62
C PRO A 124 -12.62 24.88 18.01
N ASP A 125 -13.33 23.77 18.19
CA ASP A 125 -13.43 23.01 19.42
C ASP A 125 -12.42 21.86 19.53
N VAL A 126 -11.44 21.81 18.64
CA VAL A 126 -10.37 20.81 18.66
C VAL A 126 -9.04 21.41 18.20
N ALA A 127 -7.95 20.84 18.66
CA ALA A 127 -6.60 21.25 18.26
C ALA A 127 -5.76 20.03 17.87
N GLY A 128 -4.94 20.22 16.83
CA GLY A 128 -3.89 19.26 16.48
C GLY A 128 -2.57 19.67 17.13
N ARG A 129 -1.85 18.72 17.72
CA ARG A 129 -0.49 18.92 18.23
C ARG A 129 0.39 17.69 18.03
N PRO A 130 1.72 17.86 18.08
CA PRO A 130 2.62 16.69 18.10
C PRO A 130 2.37 15.78 19.31
N MET A 131 2.61 14.48 19.15
CA MET A 131 2.64 13.53 20.26
C MET A 131 3.78 13.87 21.21
N THR A 132 3.53 13.74 22.50
CA THR A 132 4.59 13.70 23.52
C THR A 132 5.37 12.37 23.42
N GLY A 133 6.54 12.27 24.10
CA GLY A 133 7.31 11.03 24.14
C GLY A 133 6.48 9.81 24.58
N PRO A 134 5.83 9.87 25.75
CA PRO A 134 4.97 8.77 26.23
C PRO A 134 3.79 8.44 25.32
N GLU A 135 3.18 9.43 24.66
CA GLU A 135 2.10 9.19 23.69
C GLU A 135 2.61 8.46 22.44
N TYR A 136 3.79 8.83 21.96
CA TYR A 136 4.42 8.14 20.83
C TYR A 136 4.77 6.69 21.17
N GLU A 137 5.37 6.44 22.32
CA GLU A 137 5.71 5.08 22.77
C GLU A 137 4.46 4.20 22.85
N ALA A 138 3.40 4.70 23.50
CA ALA A 138 2.14 3.98 23.62
C ALA A 138 1.47 3.75 22.26
N TRP A 139 1.55 4.73 21.34
CA TRP A 139 1.07 4.58 19.98
C TRP A 139 1.88 3.51 19.22
N GLN A 140 3.20 3.56 19.28
CA GLN A 140 4.08 2.64 18.57
C GLN A 140 3.86 1.19 18.99
N GLU A 141 3.72 0.92 20.29
CA GLU A 141 3.40 -0.41 20.79
C GLU A 141 2.08 -0.95 20.21
N ARG A 142 1.04 -0.13 20.20
CA ARG A 142 -0.25 -0.51 19.60
C ARG A 142 -0.14 -0.73 18.10
N ALA A 143 0.45 0.21 17.37
CA ALA A 143 0.60 0.16 15.92
C ALA A 143 1.34 -1.11 15.45
N VAL A 144 2.43 -1.49 16.14
CA VAL A 144 3.17 -2.73 15.88
C VAL A 144 2.30 -3.96 16.07
N VAL A 145 1.52 -4.02 17.15
CA VAL A 145 0.63 -5.16 17.43
C VAL A 145 -0.51 -5.23 16.41
N GLU A 146 -1.12 -4.10 16.05
CA GLU A 146 -2.20 -4.06 15.07
C GLU A 146 -1.71 -4.45 13.68
N TYR A 147 -0.58 -3.91 13.26
CA TYR A 147 -0.01 -4.25 11.95
C TYR A 147 0.41 -5.72 11.87
N SER A 148 0.90 -6.31 12.97
CA SER A 148 1.22 -7.74 13.01
C SER A 148 0.03 -8.64 12.69
N ARG A 149 -1.20 -8.24 13.05
CA ARG A 149 -2.44 -8.97 12.71
C ARG A 149 -2.69 -9.01 11.20
N HIS A 150 -2.29 -7.96 10.46
CA HIS A 150 -2.38 -7.94 9.00
C HIS A 150 -1.30 -8.79 8.32
N LEU A 151 -0.16 -9.00 8.99
CA LEU A 151 0.91 -9.88 8.51
C LEU A 151 0.63 -11.35 8.83
N ALA A 152 -0.21 -11.63 9.82
CA ALA A 152 -0.61 -12.99 10.16
C ALA A 152 -1.38 -13.64 9.00
N GLY A 153 -1.03 -14.92 8.71
CA GLY A 153 -1.65 -15.68 7.64
C GLY A 153 -1.23 -17.15 7.69
N PRO A 154 -1.72 -18.00 6.79
CA PRO A 154 -1.36 -19.40 6.76
C PRO A 154 0.16 -19.60 6.72
N GLY A 155 0.70 -20.29 7.73
CA GLY A 155 2.14 -20.61 7.86
C GLY A 155 3.00 -19.48 8.43
N VAL A 156 2.41 -18.41 8.98
CA VAL A 156 3.09 -17.35 9.72
C VAL A 156 2.62 -17.42 11.17
N THR A 157 3.55 -17.62 12.12
CA THR A 157 3.21 -17.59 13.55
C THR A 157 2.97 -16.17 14.03
N ALA A 158 2.26 -16.01 15.16
CA ALA A 158 2.03 -14.68 15.74
C ALA A 158 3.36 -13.98 16.11
N GLU A 159 4.35 -14.73 16.57
CA GLU A 159 5.69 -14.22 16.87
C GLU A 159 6.40 -13.73 15.61
N GLN A 160 6.40 -14.53 14.54
CA GLN A 160 6.96 -14.12 13.23
C GLN A 160 6.28 -12.88 12.67
N ALA A 161 4.95 -12.78 12.78
CA ALA A 161 4.20 -11.61 12.34
C ALA A 161 4.56 -10.36 13.16
N LEU A 162 4.75 -10.52 14.49
CA LEU A 162 5.13 -9.43 15.36
C LEU A 162 6.56 -8.94 15.09
N ASP A 163 7.50 -9.85 14.91
CA ASP A 163 8.89 -9.50 14.59
C ASP A 163 9.01 -8.83 13.20
N ALA A 164 8.25 -9.33 12.24
CA ALA A 164 8.16 -8.69 10.92
C ALA A 164 7.59 -7.27 11.02
N SER A 165 6.52 -7.09 11.82
CA SER A 165 5.94 -5.77 12.06
C SER A 165 6.92 -4.81 12.72
N ARG A 166 7.67 -5.27 13.71
CA ARG A 166 8.74 -4.47 14.35
C ARG A 166 9.82 -4.07 13.36
N GLY A 167 10.26 -5.01 12.52
CA GLY A 167 11.27 -4.76 11.47
C GLY A 167 10.80 -3.70 10.49
N GLU A 168 9.58 -3.83 9.94
CA GLU A 168 9.03 -2.84 9.00
C GLU A 168 8.86 -1.45 9.64
N HIS A 169 8.42 -1.38 10.91
CA HIS A 169 8.36 -0.10 11.64
C HIS A 169 9.74 0.51 11.86
N ALA A 170 10.76 -0.30 12.20
CA ALA A 170 12.12 0.19 12.36
C ALA A 170 12.74 0.70 11.06
N GLU A 171 12.42 0.09 9.92
CA GLU A 171 12.84 0.57 8.59
C GLU A 171 12.16 1.89 8.21
N LEU A 172 10.86 2.03 8.50
CA LEU A 172 10.11 3.25 8.24
C LEU A 172 10.46 4.39 9.20
N LEU A 173 10.89 4.05 10.42
CA LEU A 173 11.14 4.99 11.51
C LEU A 173 12.54 4.78 12.11
N PRO A 174 13.62 4.95 11.32
CA PRO A 174 14.99 4.66 11.76
C PRO A 174 15.48 5.56 12.92
N ALA A 175 14.88 6.73 13.11
CA ALA A 175 15.13 7.62 14.24
C ALA A 175 13.90 7.73 15.18
N GLY A 176 12.99 6.74 15.15
CA GLY A 176 11.76 6.75 15.94
C GLY A 176 10.92 7.98 15.66
N ARG A 177 10.49 8.67 16.72
CA ARG A 177 9.67 9.89 16.61
C ARG A 177 10.36 11.02 15.84
N ASP A 178 11.69 11.06 15.86
CA ASP A 178 12.49 12.12 15.24
C ASP A 178 12.92 11.76 13.81
N THR A 179 12.29 10.75 13.21
CA THR A 179 12.53 10.36 11.81
C THR A 179 12.20 11.53 10.88
N PRO A 180 13.15 11.99 10.04
CA PRO A 180 12.90 13.08 9.10
C PRO A 180 11.70 12.80 8.19
N GLY A 181 10.83 13.80 7.99
CA GLY A 181 9.63 13.65 7.17
C GLY A 181 8.46 12.93 7.85
N ALA A 182 8.62 12.42 9.08
CA ALA A 182 7.54 11.85 9.86
C ALA A 182 6.91 12.89 10.81
N ALA A 183 5.58 12.88 10.89
CA ALA A 183 4.80 13.67 11.83
C ALA A 183 3.84 12.77 12.59
N PHE A 184 3.96 12.76 13.91
CA PHE A 184 3.08 12.04 14.84
C PHE A 184 2.22 13.06 15.58
N LEU A 185 0.93 13.04 15.33
CA LEU A 185 0.02 14.06 15.79
C LEU A 185 -1.13 13.44 16.61
N VAL A 186 -1.63 14.20 17.55
CA VAL A 186 -2.88 13.91 18.26
C VAL A 186 -3.90 15.01 17.94
N LEU A 187 -5.16 14.62 17.84
CA LEU A 187 -6.30 15.51 17.87
C LEU A 187 -6.80 15.54 19.30
N GLN A 188 -6.93 16.74 19.85
CA GLN A 188 -7.24 16.98 21.26
C GLN A 188 -8.44 17.90 21.40
N ALA A 189 -9.32 17.59 22.36
CA ALA A 189 -10.39 18.49 22.82
C ALA A 189 -9.84 19.60 23.74
N PRO A 190 -10.61 20.67 24.02
CA PRO A 190 -10.15 21.77 24.87
C PRO A 190 -9.80 21.38 26.32
N ASP A 191 -10.40 20.31 26.83
CA ASP A 191 -10.13 19.74 28.14
C ASP A 191 -8.88 18.86 28.23
N GLY A 192 -8.17 18.70 27.11
CA GLY A 192 -6.99 17.86 27.02
C GLY A 192 -7.24 16.41 26.60
N THR A 193 -8.50 16.00 26.44
CA THR A 193 -8.85 14.65 26.02
C THR A 193 -8.33 14.36 24.61
N VAL A 194 -7.58 13.27 24.42
CA VAL A 194 -7.10 12.80 23.11
C VAL A 194 -8.25 12.11 22.38
N LEU A 195 -8.64 12.68 21.26
CA LEU A 195 -9.75 12.20 20.41
C LEU A 195 -9.31 11.19 19.34
N GLY A 196 -8.02 11.23 18.99
CA GLY A 196 -7.44 10.33 18.00
C GLY A 196 -5.99 10.65 17.69
N THR A 197 -5.38 9.79 16.90
CA THR A 197 -3.96 9.83 16.55
C THR A 197 -3.77 9.78 15.04
N LEU A 198 -2.64 10.30 14.58
CA LEU A 198 -2.28 10.37 13.17
C LEU A 198 -0.77 10.21 13.00
N TRP A 199 -0.36 9.37 12.03
CA TRP A 199 1.01 9.32 11.55
C TRP A 199 1.04 9.64 10.05
N VAL A 200 1.73 10.72 9.71
CA VAL A 200 2.10 11.06 8.33
C VAL A 200 3.61 10.86 8.19
N GLY A 201 4.02 10.17 7.15
CA GLY A 201 5.42 10.00 6.79
C GLY A 201 5.58 10.14 5.29
N GLU A 202 6.75 9.80 4.77
CA GLU A 202 7.02 9.82 3.33
C GLU A 202 6.87 8.42 2.73
N ARG A 203 6.39 8.36 1.49
CA ARG A 203 6.35 7.13 0.69
C ARG A 203 6.63 7.44 -0.77
N ASP A 204 7.50 6.61 -1.37
CA ASP A 204 7.73 6.67 -2.82
C ASP A 204 6.56 5.99 -3.56
N LEU A 205 5.87 6.74 -4.40
CA LEU A 205 4.78 6.23 -5.24
C LEU A 205 5.29 6.02 -6.67
N PRO A 206 5.02 4.84 -7.27
CA PRO A 206 5.43 4.54 -8.63
C PRO A 206 4.95 5.60 -9.63
N GLY A 207 5.91 6.19 -10.38
CA GLY A 207 5.63 7.21 -11.39
C GLY A 207 5.33 8.62 -10.86
N VAL A 208 5.36 8.81 -9.52
CA VAL A 208 5.14 10.11 -8.88
C VAL A 208 6.38 10.55 -8.10
N GLY A 209 7.03 9.62 -7.39
CA GLY A 209 8.13 9.89 -6.48
C GLY A 209 7.68 9.99 -5.02
N PRO A 210 8.54 10.55 -4.14
CA PRO A 210 8.23 10.67 -2.71
C PRO A 210 7.10 11.66 -2.47
N VAL A 211 6.10 11.24 -1.70
CA VAL A 211 4.96 12.07 -1.27
C VAL A 211 4.64 11.82 0.19
N PRO A 212 4.09 12.82 0.92
CA PRO A 212 3.49 12.59 2.22
C PRO A 212 2.41 11.50 2.13
N TYR A 213 2.42 10.64 3.12
CA TYR A 213 1.58 9.45 3.16
C TYR A 213 1.00 9.26 4.56
N VAL A 214 -0.32 9.10 4.66
CA VAL A 214 -0.97 8.75 5.91
C VAL A 214 -0.76 7.25 6.14
N TRP A 215 0.14 6.92 7.06
CA TRP A 215 0.46 5.55 7.46
C TRP A 215 -0.54 4.99 8.47
N ASP A 216 -0.97 5.86 9.39
CA ASP A 216 -1.95 5.51 10.41
C ASP A 216 -2.85 6.70 10.74
N VAL A 217 -4.13 6.44 10.93
CA VAL A 217 -5.14 7.38 11.42
C VAL A 217 -6.18 6.63 12.24
N GLU A 218 -6.28 6.98 13.51
CA GLU A 218 -7.19 6.33 14.42
C GLU A 218 -8.00 7.35 15.23
N VAL A 219 -9.32 7.15 15.31
CA VAL A 219 -10.19 7.84 16.26
C VAL A 219 -10.41 6.94 17.46
N ALA A 220 -10.19 7.45 18.66
CA ALA A 220 -10.46 6.73 19.90
C ALA A 220 -11.90 6.20 19.90
N THR A 221 -12.06 4.95 20.31
CA THR A 221 -13.32 4.20 20.12
C THR A 221 -14.53 4.93 20.67
N GLU A 222 -14.41 5.55 21.85
CA GLU A 222 -15.45 6.32 22.53
C GLU A 222 -15.80 7.65 21.86
N HIS A 223 -14.97 8.09 20.89
CA HIS A 223 -15.13 9.35 20.16
C HIS A 223 -15.51 9.15 18.69
N ARG A 224 -15.71 7.90 18.24
CA ARG A 224 -16.12 7.58 16.86
C ARG A 224 -17.52 8.11 16.53
N GLY A 225 -17.79 8.30 15.25
CA GLY A 225 -19.10 8.79 14.78
C GLY A 225 -19.37 10.29 14.95
N ARG A 226 -18.38 11.08 15.44
CA ARG A 226 -18.52 12.52 15.74
C ARG A 226 -17.74 13.43 14.77
N GLY A 227 -17.29 12.90 13.64
CA GLY A 227 -16.56 13.69 12.63
C GLY A 227 -15.04 13.79 12.84
N HIS A 228 -14.49 13.27 13.94
CA HIS A 228 -13.05 13.40 14.26
C HIS A 228 -12.12 12.75 13.23
N GLY A 229 -12.55 11.69 12.54
CA GLY A 229 -11.80 11.13 11.43
C GLY A 229 -11.59 12.12 10.29
N ARG A 230 -12.61 12.93 9.96
CA ARG A 230 -12.48 14.01 8.99
C ARG A 230 -11.47 15.07 9.47
N THR A 231 -11.55 15.45 10.72
CA THR A 231 -10.64 16.45 11.32
C THR A 231 -9.20 15.97 11.33
N LEU A 232 -8.95 14.68 11.66
CA LEU A 232 -7.62 14.06 11.56
C LEU A 232 -7.08 14.10 10.13
N MET A 233 -7.92 13.83 9.12
CA MET A 233 -7.49 13.93 7.72
C MET A 233 -7.20 15.37 7.30
N LEU A 234 -7.96 16.36 7.76
CA LEU A 234 -7.61 17.76 7.54
C LEU A 234 -6.28 18.13 8.23
N LEU A 235 -6.02 17.59 9.42
CA LEU A 235 -4.73 17.76 10.10
C LEU A 235 -3.58 17.12 9.33
N ALA A 236 -3.81 15.96 8.68
CA ALA A 236 -2.84 15.35 7.78
C ALA A 236 -2.53 16.25 6.56
N GLU A 237 -3.55 16.92 6.02
CA GLU A 237 -3.38 17.88 4.92
C GLU A 237 -2.55 19.09 5.37
N HIS A 238 -2.76 19.58 6.61
CA HIS A 238 -1.91 20.63 7.20
C HIS A 238 -0.45 20.20 7.29
N ALA A 239 -0.19 19.01 7.81
CA ALA A 239 1.17 18.48 7.92
C ALA A 239 1.85 18.34 6.56
N ALA A 240 1.14 17.84 5.55
CA ALA A 240 1.65 17.70 4.19
C ALA A 240 1.92 19.07 3.53
N LEU A 241 1.03 20.05 3.69
CA LEU A 241 1.23 21.42 3.17
C LEU A 241 2.41 22.10 3.85
N ALA A 242 2.60 21.91 5.16
CA ALA A 242 3.72 22.46 5.91
C ALA A 242 5.08 21.92 5.43
N SER A 243 5.14 20.69 4.86
CA SER A 243 6.34 20.17 4.19
C SER A 243 6.53 20.68 2.76
N GLY A 244 5.63 21.53 2.26
CA GLY A 244 5.65 22.05 0.88
C GLY A 244 5.05 21.12 -0.15
N ALA A 245 4.44 20.01 0.25
CA ALA A 245 3.85 19.04 -0.65
C ALA A 245 2.55 19.55 -1.27
N ARG A 246 2.24 19.05 -2.47
CA ARG A 246 1.00 19.32 -3.20
C ARG A 246 0.12 18.08 -3.36
N LEU A 247 0.60 16.95 -2.90
CA LEU A 247 -0.11 15.68 -2.89
C LEU A 247 -0.07 15.09 -1.50
N LEU A 248 -1.13 14.40 -1.13
CA LEU A 248 -1.18 13.52 0.05
C LEU A 248 -1.77 12.18 -0.38
N ALA A 249 -1.15 11.10 0.07
CA ALA A 249 -1.58 9.76 -0.27
C ALA A 249 -1.92 8.94 0.98
N LEU A 250 -2.67 7.87 0.79
CA LEU A 250 -3.00 6.90 1.83
C LEU A 250 -3.31 5.54 1.21
N HIS A 251 -3.34 4.50 2.05
CA HIS A 251 -3.93 3.22 1.70
C HIS A 251 -5.22 2.99 2.49
N VAL A 252 -6.20 2.40 1.83
CA VAL A 252 -7.44 1.98 2.49
C VAL A 252 -7.77 0.53 2.10
N HIS A 253 -8.08 -0.30 3.09
CA HIS A 253 -8.55 -1.66 2.86
C HIS A 253 -9.94 -1.65 2.22
N GLU A 254 -10.23 -2.63 1.36
CA GLU A 254 -11.47 -2.71 0.60
C GLU A 254 -12.71 -2.88 1.49
N ASP A 255 -12.56 -3.54 2.63
CA ASP A 255 -13.61 -3.78 3.63
C ASP A 255 -13.85 -2.59 4.57
N ASN A 256 -12.93 -1.61 4.62
CA ASN A 256 -13.09 -0.41 5.43
C ASN A 256 -13.98 0.63 4.72
N THR A 257 -15.26 0.27 4.56
CA THR A 257 -16.27 1.12 3.89
C THR A 257 -16.40 2.51 4.53
N PRO A 258 -16.40 2.68 5.87
CA PRO A 258 -16.48 4.00 6.49
C PRO A 258 -15.32 4.92 6.10
N ALA A 259 -14.08 4.41 6.12
CA ALA A 259 -12.90 5.19 5.74
C ALA A 259 -12.92 5.54 4.24
N ARG A 260 -13.30 4.60 3.37
CA ARG A 260 -13.43 4.85 1.93
C ARG A 260 -14.43 5.97 1.62
N HIS A 261 -15.59 5.97 2.26
CA HIS A 261 -16.57 7.04 2.11
C HIS A 261 -16.03 8.38 2.62
N LEU A 262 -15.33 8.37 3.76
CA LEU A 262 -14.70 9.57 4.30
C LEU A 262 -13.69 10.16 3.31
N TYR A 263 -12.74 9.37 2.83
CA TYR A 263 -11.69 9.84 1.92
C TYR A 263 -12.25 10.33 0.60
N THR A 264 -13.20 9.60 0.00
CA THR A 264 -13.90 10.05 -1.21
C THR A 264 -14.60 11.40 -0.99
N SER A 265 -15.26 11.58 0.17
CA SER A 265 -15.93 12.84 0.52
C SER A 265 -14.97 14.01 0.78
N LEU A 266 -13.71 13.72 1.03
CA LEU A 266 -12.61 14.69 1.17
C LEU A 266 -11.89 14.97 -0.16
N GLY A 267 -12.28 14.28 -1.26
CA GLY A 267 -11.71 14.48 -2.59
C GLY A 267 -10.52 13.58 -2.92
N TYR A 268 -10.23 12.55 -2.10
CA TYR A 268 -9.25 11.53 -2.45
C TYR A 268 -9.78 10.67 -3.60
N ARG A 269 -8.90 10.32 -4.53
CA ARG A 269 -9.21 9.51 -5.72
C ARG A 269 -8.29 8.29 -5.77
N ASP A 270 -8.81 7.18 -6.27
CA ASP A 270 -8.03 5.96 -6.45
C ASP A 270 -6.89 6.22 -7.45
N SER A 271 -5.67 5.95 -7.04
CA SER A 271 -4.45 5.93 -7.86
C SER A 271 -4.09 4.51 -8.25
N THR A 272 -4.19 3.57 -7.31
CA THR A 272 -3.83 2.17 -7.51
C THR A 272 -4.83 1.25 -6.81
N VAL A 273 -5.21 0.17 -7.48
CA VAL A 273 -6.02 -0.90 -6.93
C VAL A 273 -5.11 -2.09 -6.62
N ASN A 274 -5.09 -2.51 -5.37
CA ASN A 274 -4.37 -3.69 -4.92
C ASN A 274 -5.30 -4.89 -4.92
N ALA A 275 -4.86 -5.99 -5.52
CA ALA A 275 -5.64 -7.22 -5.57
C ALA A 275 -4.76 -8.44 -5.28
N ARG A 276 -5.38 -9.51 -4.80
CA ARG A 276 -4.72 -10.76 -4.44
C ARG A 276 -5.48 -11.95 -4.98
N LYS A 277 -4.74 -13.03 -5.26
CA LYS A 277 -5.26 -14.35 -5.63
C LYS A 277 -4.48 -15.43 -4.89
N GLU A 278 -5.17 -16.43 -4.36
CA GLU A 278 -4.55 -17.64 -3.85
C GLU A 278 -4.15 -18.56 -5.03
N LEU A 279 -2.96 -19.14 -4.94
CA LEU A 279 -2.48 -20.15 -5.87
C LEU A 279 -2.80 -21.54 -5.32
N ILE A 280 -3.81 -22.14 -5.87
CA ILE A 280 -4.20 -23.53 -5.56
C ILE A 280 -3.30 -24.50 -6.30
#